data_9e8663942396ca335467cf3bb178cc8a
#
_entry.id   9e8663942396ca335467cf3bb178cc8a
#
_cell.length_a   1.000
_cell.length_b   1.000
_cell.length_c   1.000
_cell.angle_alpha   90.00
_cell.angle_beta   90.00
_cell.angle_gamma   90.00
#
_symmetry.space_group_name_H-M   'P 1'
#
loop_
_entity.id
_entity.type
_entity.pdbx_description
1 polymer ?
#
loop_
_entity_poly.entity_id
_entity_poly.type
_entity_poly.pdbx_seq_one_letter_code
_entity_poly.pdbx_strand_id
1 'polypeptide(L)'
;MMSNLRGRFEAVIRDMGWSDGLLYLGSRIFRSMSKGRIELRKYYFVSQPTPTRPLLPASRGITIAVSQIDRLHPLVNQFPRPSRVIASRFANGARCFLATKDEKFVGFLWLQQGTYLEDEVRCRFKPLPIEGTVWDFDVHVEPEHRSGMAFARLWDTANQFLRDSKIEWSVSRISAFNPGSINSHSRLGAFPIGSACFLSGRRWQLLLSGASPRVHFSSSEKNTPEIFLKADPSNKQDYSRFARKTAKPV
;
A
#
# COMPACT_ATOMS: atom_id res chain seq x y z
N MET A 1 6.10 30.24 -18.83
CA MET A 1 6.00 29.79 -17.43
C MET A 1 4.58 29.33 -17.05
N MET A 2 3.52 30.10 -17.40
CA MET A 2 2.11 29.75 -17.10
C MET A 2 1.60 28.50 -17.83
N SER A 3 2.00 28.25 -19.09
CA SER A 3 1.60 27.06 -19.86
C SER A 3 2.06 25.75 -19.21
N ASN A 4 3.24 25.76 -18.58
CA ASN A 4 3.80 24.56 -17.92
C ASN A 4 3.06 24.24 -16.59
N LEU A 5 2.56 25.25 -15.87
CA LEU A 5 1.76 25.09 -14.65
C LEU A 5 0.38 24.51 -14.97
N ARG A 6 -0.27 25.01 -16.03
CA ARG A 6 -1.58 24.52 -16.47
C ARG A 6 -1.51 23.07 -16.93
N GLY A 7 -0.51 22.70 -17.72
CA GLY A 7 -0.32 21.30 -18.15
C GLY A 7 -0.06 20.34 -16.99
N ARG A 8 0.71 20.77 -15.97
CA ARG A 8 0.94 19.99 -14.73
C ARG A 8 -0.34 19.83 -13.91
N PHE A 9 -1.15 20.88 -13.78
CA PHE A 9 -2.44 20.82 -13.10
C PHE A 9 -3.40 19.85 -13.81
N GLU A 10 -3.56 19.98 -15.12
CA GLU A 10 -4.40 19.10 -15.93
C GLU A 10 -3.96 17.62 -15.84
N ALA A 11 -2.65 17.35 -15.83
CA ALA A 11 -2.11 16.02 -15.63
C ALA A 11 -2.49 15.43 -14.26
N VAL A 12 -2.34 16.21 -13.18
CA VAL A 12 -2.71 15.79 -11.82
C VAL A 12 -4.21 15.46 -11.74
N ILE A 13 -5.08 16.32 -12.28
CA ILE A 13 -6.53 16.09 -12.26
C ILE A 13 -6.91 14.89 -13.13
N ARG A 14 -6.29 14.71 -14.28
CA ARG A 14 -6.52 13.55 -15.15
C ARG A 14 -6.14 12.25 -14.45
N ASP A 15 -4.99 12.21 -13.77
CA ASP A 15 -4.44 10.98 -13.19
C ASP A 15 -5.10 10.63 -11.85
N MET A 16 -5.50 11.62 -11.04
CA MET A 16 -6.04 11.43 -9.69
C MET A 16 -7.55 11.74 -9.57
N GLY A 17 -8.14 12.42 -10.58
CA GLY A 17 -9.47 13.00 -10.50
C GLY A 17 -9.52 14.29 -9.68
N TRP A 18 -10.63 15.01 -9.73
CA TRP A 18 -10.76 16.34 -9.14
C TRP A 18 -10.52 16.35 -7.63
N SER A 19 -11.18 15.48 -6.87
CA SER A 19 -11.09 15.49 -5.39
C SER A 19 -9.69 15.16 -4.88
N ASP A 20 -9.08 14.11 -5.41
CA ASP A 20 -7.74 13.69 -4.97
C ASP A 20 -6.66 14.61 -5.52
N GLY A 21 -6.84 15.11 -6.74
CA GLY A 21 -5.94 16.09 -7.35
C GLY A 21 -5.91 17.41 -6.56
N LEU A 22 -7.06 17.95 -6.15
CA LEU A 22 -7.12 19.15 -5.31
C LEU A 22 -6.52 18.91 -3.92
N LEU A 23 -6.79 17.75 -3.30
CA LEU A 23 -6.17 17.38 -2.03
C LEU A 23 -4.65 17.22 -2.16
N TYR A 24 -4.17 16.64 -3.26
CA TYR A 24 -2.73 16.53 -3.55
C TYR A 24 -2.09 17.90 -3.68
N LEU A 25 -2.69 18.81 -4.44
CA LEU A 25 -2.19 20.19 -4.57
C LEU A 25 -2.20 20.91 -3.23
N GLY A 26 -3.28 20.77 -2.45
CA GLY A 26 -3.37 21.31 -1.09
C GLY A 26 -2.28 20.74 -0.18
N SER A 27 -2.00 19.42 -0.25
CA SER A 27 -0.94 18.80 0.53
C SER A 27 0.44 19.41 0.23
N ARG A 28 0.69 19.71 -1.04
CA ARG A 28 1.95 20.36 -1.45
C ARG A 28 2.06 21.79 -0.93
N ILE A 29 0.96 22.55 -0.96
CA ILE A 29 0.89 23.92 -0.43
C ILE A 29 1.14 23.89 1.09
N PHE A 30 0.40 23.06 1.85
CA PHE A 30 0.59 22.92 3.30
C PHE A 30 2.04 22.56 3.66
N ARG A 31 2.61 21.58 2.96
CA ARG A 31 3.99 21.16 3.17
C ARG A 31 4.98 22.30 2.89
N SER A 32 4.78 23.04 1.80
CA SER A 32 5.64 24.18 1.42
C SER A 32 5.55 25.33 2.43
N MET A 33 4.34 25.79 2.74
CA MET A 33 4.10 26.91 3.67
C MET A 33 4.56 26.60 5.10
N SER A 34 4.37 25.35 5.54
CA SER A 34 4.77 24.90 6.88
C SER A 34 6.24 24.47 6.97
N LYS A 35 7.02 24.56 5.88
CA LYS A 35 8.40 24.02 5.77
C LYS A 35 8.46 22.54 6.17
N GLY A 36 7.48 21.75 5.72
CA GLY A 36 7.37 20.33 6.02
C GLY A 36 6.82 19.97 7.41
N ARG A 37 6.36 20.95 8.20
CA ARG A 37 5.83 20.71 9.55
C ARG A 37 4.39 20.21 9.56
N ILE A 38 3.63 20.48 8.50
CA ILE A 38 2.25 20.02 8.32
C ILE A 38 2.20 19.14 7.08
N GLU A 39 1.66 17.95 7.23
CA GLU A 39 1.51 16.99 6.14
C GLU A 39 0.07 16.50 6.07
N LEU A 40 -0.48 16.51 4.86
CA LEU A 40 -1.78 15.94 4.54
C LEU A 40 -1.57 14.64 3.75
N ARG A 41 -2.08 13.53 4.28
CA ARG A 41 -2.09 12.22 3.61
C ARG A 41 -3.53 11.74 3.45
N LYS A 42 -3.83 11.18 2.31
CA LYS A 42 -5.08 10.44 2.09
C LYS A 42 -4.76 9.03 1.64
N TYR A 43 -5.39 8.06 2.29
CA TYR A 43 -5.29 6.65 1.94
C TYR A 43 -6.63 6.09 1.49
N TYR A 44 -6.58 5.22 0.50
CA TYR A 44 -7.62 4.24 0.25
C TYR A 44 -7.22 2.93 0.94
N PHE A 45 -8.17 2.33 1.64
CA PHE A 45 -8.05 0.96 2.11
C PHE A 45 -8.64 0.05 1.05
N VAL A 46 -7.89 -0.96 0.68
CA VAL A 46 -8.29 -1.92 -0.35
C VAL A 46 -8.23 -3.33 0.21
N SER A 47 -9.14 -4.17 -0.25
CA SER A 47 -9.13 -5.61 0.00
C SER A 47 -8.92 -6.33 -1.30
N GLN A 48 -8.02 -7.31 -1.29
CA GLN A 48 -7.66 -8.15 -2.41
C GLN A 48 -7.94 -9.60 -2.04
N PRO A 49 -8.81 -10.32 -2.78
CA PRO A 49 -9.03 -11.73 -2.53
C PRO A 49 -7.78 -12.55 -2.88
N THR A 50 -7.49 -13.56 -2.09
CA THR A 50 -6.45 -14.54 -2.43
C THR A 50 -6.94 -15.36 -3.62
N PRO A 51 -6.26 -15.31 -4.78
CA PRO A 51 -6.70 -16.03 -5.98
C PRO A 51 -6.54 -17.53 -5.79
N THR A 52 -7.51 -18.29 -6.26
CA THR A 52 -7.51 -19.79 -6.17
C THR A 52 -6.48 -20.44 -7.10
N ARG A 53 -6.03 -19.69 -8.12
CA ARG A 53 -5.04 -20.17 -9.12
C ARG A 53 -3.85 -19.22 -9.17
N PRO A 54 -2.67 -19.71 -9.62
CA PRO A 54 -1.53 -18.83 -9.87
C PRO A 54 -1.88 -17.68 -10.81
N LEU A 55 -1.30 -16.51 -10.57
CA LEU A 55 -1.45 -15.31 -11.42
C LEU A 55 -0.70 -15.48 -12.75
N LEU A 56 0.38 -16.24 -12.71
CA LEU A 56 1.27 -16.45 -13.84
C LEU A 56 1.29 -17.94 -14.23
N PRO A 57 1.33 -18.23 -15.54
CA PRO A 57 1.51 -19.58 -16.00
C PRO A 57 2.88 -20.12 -15.53
N ALA A 58 2.95 -21.44 -15.34
CA ALA A 58 4.22 -22.12 -15.13
C ALA A 58 5.09 -21.90 -16.37
N SER A 59 6.01 -20.95 -16.34
CA SER A 59 6.87 -20.63 -17.47
C SER A 59 8.22 -21.32 -17.36
N ARG A 60 8.67 -21.91 -18.47
CA ARG A 60 10.07 -22.30 -18.64
C ARG A 60 10.90 -21.01 -18.80
N GLY A 61 12.02 -20.90 -18.07
CA GLY A 61 12.88 -19.71 -18.14
C GLY A 61 12.49 -18.59 -17.17
N ILE A 62 12.27 -18.94 -15.90
CA ILE A 62 12.04 -17.94 -14.84
C ILE A 62 13.33 -17.15 -14.63
N THR A 63 13.35 -15.88 -15.04
CA THR A 63 14.48 -14.97 -14.82
C THR A 63 14.43 -14.28 -13.46
N ILE A 64 13.26 -14.24 -12.80
CA ILE A 64 13.07 -13.63 -11.48
C ILE A 64 12.62 -14.73 -10.51
N ALA A 65 13.48 -15.05 -9.56
CA ALA A 65 13.17 -15.93 -8.44
C ALA A 65 12.54 -15.13 -7.29
N VAL A 66 11.60 -15.73 -6.56
CA VAL A 66 11.01 -15.14 -5.36
C VAL A 66 11.02 -16.16 -4.24
N SER A 67 11.50 -15.77 -3.06
CA SER A 67 11.53 -16.61 -1.86
C SER A 67 11.12 -15.81 -0.62
N GLN A 68 10.53 -16.49 0.36
CA GLN A 68 10.40 -15.91 1.70
C GLN A 68 11.75 -15.94 2.38
N ILE A 69 12.13 -14.83 2.99
CA ILE A 69 13.43 -14.67 3.66
C ILE A 69 13.25 -14.29 5.13
N ASP A 70 14.30 -14.45 5.89
CA ASP A 70 14.46 -13.96 7.25
C ASP A 70 15.37 -12.72 7.34
N ARG A 71 15.58 -12.25 8.55
CA ARG A 71 16.40 -11.05 8.83
C ARG A 71 17.88 -11.22 8.46
N LEU A 72 18.39 -12.44 8.45
CA LEU A 72 19.82 -12.73 8.25
C LEU A 72 20.21 -12.82 6.77
N HIS A 73 19.21 -12.79 5.88
CA HIS A 73 19.48 -12.86 4.43
C HIS A 73 20.36 -11.68 3.96
N PRO A 74 21.47 -11.93 3.23
CA PRO A 74 22.47 -10.90 2.88
C PRO A 74 21.91 -9.69 2.14
N LEU A 75 20.91 -9.91 1.26
CA LEU A 75 20.30 -8.85 0.46
C LEU A 75 19.40 -7.89 1.25
N VAL A 76 19.08 -8.19 2.51
CA VAL A 76 18.30 -7.29 3.38
C VAL A 76 19.01 -5.92 3.54
N ASN A 77 20.33 -5.91 3.51
CA ASN A 77 21.12 -4.68 3.60
C ASN A 77 21.01 -3.77 2.35
N GLN A 78 20.50 -4.30 1.23
CA GLN A 78 20.28 -3.55 0.00
C GLN A 78 18.87 -2.94 -0.08
N PHE A 79 18.00 -3.22 0.89
CA PHE A 79 16.65 -2.68 0.89
C PHE A 79 16.67 -1.15 1.02
N PRO A 80 15.89 -0.42 0.21
CA PRO A 80 15.81 1.03 0.28
C PRO A 80 14.97 1.48 1.48
N ARG A 81 15.29 0.95 2.66
CA ARG A 81 14.65 1.23 3.95
C ARG A 81 15.69 1.25 5.06
N PRO A 82 15.49 2.08 6.10
CA PRO A 82 16.40 2.08 7.24
C PRO A 82 16.46 0.71 7.92
N SER A 83 17.67 0.24 8.27
CA SER A 83 17.87 -1.09 8.89
C SER A 83 17.05 -1.29 10.16
N ARG A 84 16.83 -0.23 10.96
CA ARG A 84 15.96 -0.27 12.16
C ARG A 84 14.51 -0.60 11.82
N VAL A 85 13.99 -0.10 10.68
CA VAL A 85 12.61 -0.38 10.23
C VAL A 85 12.48 -1.83 9.81
N ILE A 86 13.44 -2.33 9.03
CA ILE A 86 13.49 -3.74 8.62
C ILE A 86 13.55 -4.66 9.84
N ALA A 87 14.45 -4.36 10.79
CA ALA A 87 14.58 -5.13 12.02
C ALA A 87 13.28 -5.18 12.83
N SER A 88 12.60 -4.03 12.96
CA SER A 88 11.29 -3.93 13.65
C SER A 88 10.21 -4.76 12.95
N ARG A 89 10.16 -4.77 11.62
CA ARG A 89 9.21 -5.58 10.87
C ARG A 89 9.36 -7.08 11.15
N PHE A 90 10.57 -7.60 11.06
CA PHE A 90 10.84 -9.00 11.41
C PHE A 90 10.54 -9.30 12.88
N ALA A 91 10.91 -8.40 13.81
CA ALA A 91 10.63 -8.57 15.23
C ALA A 91 9.12 -8.60 15.53
N ASN A 92 8.31 -7.90 14.75
CA ASN A 92 6.85 -7.89 14.84
C ASN A 92 6.18 -9.05 14.05
N GLY A 93 6.95 -10.03 13.57
CA GLY A 93 6.44 -11.21 12.87
C GLY A 93 6.02 -10.97 11.43
N ALA A 94 6.42 -9.86 10.83
CA ALA A 94 6.16 -9.62 9.42
C ALA A 94 6.98 -10.58 8.54
N ARG A 95 6.37 -11.04 7.45
CA ARG A 95 6.99 -11.92 6.46
C ARG A 95 7.44 -11.12 5.27
N CYS A 96 8.65 -11.39 4.80
CA CYS A 96 9.24 -10.74 3.63
C CYS A 96 9.39 -11.74 2.48
N PHE A 97 8.87 -11.37 1.32
CA PHE A 97 9.10 -12.07 0.06
C PHE A 97 10.09 -11.25 -0.75
N LEU A 98 11.21 -11.84 -1.09
CA LEU A 98 12.31 -11.22 -1.82
C LEU A 98 12.31 -11.72 -3.27
N ALA A 99 12.33 -10.79 -4.22
CA ALA A 99 12.56 -11.07 -5.63
C ALA A 99 14.03 -10.82 -5.98
N THR A 100 14.63 -11.79 -6.70
CA THR A 100 16.00 -11.70 -7.20
C THR A 100 16.07 -12.06 -8.68
N LYS A 101 17.06 -11.51 -9.37
CA LYS A 101 17.46 -11.89 -10.71
C LYS A 101 19.00 -12.01 -10.75
N ASP A 102 19.51 -13.16 -11.15
CA ASP A 102 20.95 -13.44 -11.16
C ASP A 102 21.59 -13.08 -9.80
N GLU A 103 20.94 -13.53 -8.70
CA GLU A 103 21.30 -13.28 -7.30
C GLU A 103 21.28 -11.79 -6.86
N LYS A 104 20.88 -10.87 -7.74
CA LYS A 104 20.77 -9.44 -7.43
C LYS A 104 19.37 -9.09 -6.93
N PHE A 105 19.31 -8.10 -6.04
CA PHE A 105 18.07 -7.56 -5.52
C PHE A 105 17.20 -6.94 -6.65
N VAL A 106 15.93 -7.33 -6.69
CA VAL A 106 14.94 -6.82 -7.64
C VAL A 106 13.78 -6.13 -6.94
N GLY A 107 13.38 -6.64 -5.77
CA GLY A 107 12.27 -6.08 -5.03
C GLY A 107 11.84 -6.93 -3.85
N PHE A 108 10.85 -6.46 -3.11
CA PHE A 108 10.25 -7.19 -1.99
C PHE A 108 8.77 -6.90 -1.84
N LEU A 109 8.10 -7.76 -1.06
CA LEU A 109 6.73 -7.61 -0.58
C LEU A 109 6.67 -8.04 0.88
N TRP A 110 6.00 -7.25 1.72
CA TRP A 110 5.82 -7.54 3.14
C TRP A 110 4.37 -7.86 3.47
N LEU A 111 4.18 -8.93 4.27
CA LEU A 111 2.89 -9.31 4.83
C LEU A 111 2.98 -9.38 6.35
N GLN A 112 1.92 -8.95 7.04
CA GLN A 112 1.78 -9.10 8.49
C GLN A 112 0.37 -9.54 8.84
N GLN A 113 0.23 -10.54 9.70
CA GLN A 113 -1.06 -10.95 10.25
C GLN A 113 -1.37 -10.14 11.51
N GLY A 114 -2.66 -9.90 11.77
CA GLY A 114 -3.11 -9.17 12.95
C GLY A 114 -3.03 -7.65 12.82
N THR A 115 -2.80 -6.98 13.95
CA THR A 115 -2.76 -5.51 14.00
C THR A 115 -1.46 -4.95 13.44
N TYR A 116 -1.56 -3.97 12.55
CA TYR A 116 -0.43 -3.26 11.99
C TYR A 116 -0.33 -1.84 12.55
N LEU A 117 0.81 -1.48 13.12
CA LEU A 117 1.13 -0.10 13.50
C LEU A 117 1.76 0.61 12.31
N GLU A 118 1.12 1.66 11.86
CA GLU A 118 1.55 2.40 10.66
C GLU A 118 2.78 3.26 10.92
N ASP A 119 3.69 3.28 9.96
CA ASP A 119 4.98 4.00 10.05
C ASP A 119 4.85 5.50 9.72
N GLU A 120 3.90 5.87 8.83
CA GLU A 120 3.80 7.23 8.29
C GLU A 120 2.79 8.11 9.04
N VAL A 121 1.82 7.50 9.68
CA VAL A 121 0.76 8.17 10.45
C VAL A 121 0.52 7.46 11.76
N ARG A 122 0.07 8.18 12.76
CA ARG A 122 -0.27 7.60 14.06
C ARG A 122 -1.61 6.89 13.97
N CYS A 123 -1.59 5.61 13.61
CA CYS A 123 -2.78 4.78 13.48
C CYS A 123 -2.41 3.29 13.58
N ARG A 124 -3.32 2.49 14.16
CA ARG A 124 -3.29 1.03 14.08
C ARG A 124 -4.37 0.57 13.13
N PHE A 125 -4.02 -0.29 12.19
CA PHE A 125 -4.96 -0.93 11.29
C PHE A 125 -5.19 -2.37 11.73
N LYS A 126 -6.47 -2.76 11.82
CA LYS A 126 -6.90 -4.12 12.20
C LYS A 126 -7.73 -4.74 11.08
N PRO A 127 -7.11 -5.50 10.17
CA PRO A 127 -7.84 -6.28 9.17
C PRO A 127 -8.74 -7.34 9.84
N LEU A 128 -9.93 -7.52 9.30
CA LEU A 128 -10.91 -8.48 9.82
C LEU A 128 -11.48 -9.33 8.67
N PRO A 129 -11.75 -10.65 8.89
CA PRO A 129 -11.46 -11.40 10.11
C PRO A 129 -9.95 -11.63 10.33
N ILE A 130 -9.48 -11.63 11.58
CA ILE A 130 -8.04 -11.67 11.89
C ILE A 130 -7.36 -12.93 11.34
N GLU A 131 -8.00 -14.10 11.46
CA GLU A 131 -7.44 -15.38 11.06
C GLU A 131 -7.40 -15.56 9.54
N GLY A 132 -8.35 -14.98 8.82
CA GLY A 132 -8.47 -15.08 7.36
C GLY A 132 -7.88 -13.92 6.59
N THR A 133 -7.17 -13.00 7.25
CA THR A 133 -6.73 -11.75 6.62
C THR A 133 -5.29 -11.41 7.00
N VAL A 134 -4.53 -10.90 6.02
CA VAL A 134 -3.23 -10.26 6.24
C VAL A 134 -3.29 -8.79 5.89
N TRP A 135 -2.36 -8.04 6.46
CA TRP A 135 -2.01 -6.70 6.03
C TRP A 135 -0.83 -6.77 5.07
N ASP A 136 -0.99 -6.32 3.83
CA ASP A 136 0.13 -6.11 2.94
C ASP A 136 0.60 -4.64 3.00
N PHE A 137 1.90 -4.47 3.04
CA PHE A 137 2.51 -3.15 3.13
C PHE A 137 3.89 -3.15 2.46
N ASP A 138 4.27 -2.00 1.96
CA ASP A 138 5.60 -1.76 1.41
C ASP A 138 6.03 -2.78 0.34
N VAL A 139 5.30 -2.79 -0.77
CA VAL A 139 5.74 -3.49 -1.99
C VAL A 139 6.69 -2.58 -2.75
N HIS A 140 7.92 -3.06 -2.96
CA HIS A 140 8.95 -2.34 -3.71
C HIS A 140 9.45 -3.19 -4.88
N VAL A 141 9.60 -2.54 -6.04
CA VAL A 141 10.31 -3.11 -7.20
C VAL A 141 11.26 -2.04 -7.74
N GLU A 142 12.50 -2.45 -7.97
CA GLU A 142 13.52 -1.58 -8.54
C GLU A 142 13.05 -0.96 -9.86
N PRO A 143 13.38 0.32 -10.14
CA PRO A 143 12.85 1.05 -11.29
C PRO A 143 13.02 0.33 -12.62
N GLU A 144 14.16 -0.31 -12.85
CA GLU A 144 14.49 -1.05 -14.07
C GLU A 144 13.65 -2.33 -14.26
N HIS A 145 13.02 -2.83 -13.19
CA HIS A 145 12.20 -4.05 -13.20
C HIS A 145 10.69 -3.78 -13.12
N ARG A 146 10.26 -2.50 -13.01
CA ARG A 146 8.83 -2.13 -12.85
C ARG A 146 7.95 -2.43 -14.06
N SER A 147 8.51 -2.38 -15.27
CA SER A 147 7.81 -2.72 -16.51
C SER A 147 7.74 -4.23 -16.76
N GLY A 148 8.43 -5.03 -15.95
CA GLY A 148 8.53 -6.47 -16.08
C GLY A 148 7.56 -7.23 -15.16
N MET A 149 7.87 -8.51 -14.95
CA MET A 149 7.03 -9.45 -14.20
C MET A 149 7.33 -9.50 -12.69
N ALA A 150 8.26 -8.65 -12.18
CA ALA A 150 8.72 -8.72 -10.79
C ALA A 150 7.57 -8.56 -9.78
N PHE A 151 6.70 -7.57 -9.99
CA PHE A 151 5.53 -7.34 -9.15
C PHE A 151 4.56 -8.54 -9.16
N ALA A 152 4.27 -9.07 -10.35
CA ALA A 152 3.38 -10.22 -10.48
C ALA A 152 3.98 -11.50 -9.86
N ARG A 153 5.29 -11.70 -9.98
CA ARG A 153 6.02 -12.83 -9.34
C ARG A 153 6.01 -12.74 -7.82
N LEU A 154 6.25 -11.55 -7.26
CA LEU A 154 6.14 -11.31 -5.82
C LEU A 154 4.76 -11.69 -5.30
N TRP A 155 3.71 -11.21 -5.98
CA TRP A 155 2.34 -11.53 -5.60
C TRP A 155 1.96 -12.97 -5.85
N ASP A 156 2.49 -13.63 -6.87
CA ASP A 156 2.20 -15.04 -7.14
C ASP A 156 2.74 -15.95 -6.01
N THR A 157 3.98 -15.69 -5.58
CA THR A 157 4.58 -16.41 -4.45
C THR A 157 3.88 -16.08 -3.12
N ALA A 158 3.56 -14.79 -2.88
CA ALA A 158 2.81 -14.40 -1.69
C ALA A 158 1.42 -15.04 -1.66
N ASN A 159 0.70 -15.06 -2.77
CA ASN A 159 -0.61 -15.71 -2.88
C ASN A 159 -0.54 -17.24 -2.68
N GLN A 160 0.55 -17.89 -3.11
CA GLN A 160 0.77 -19.30 -2.79
C GLN A 160 0.85 -19.51 -1.27
N PHE A 161 1.66 -18.70 -0.60
CA PHE A 161 1.75 -18.71 0.86
C PHE A 161 0.39 -18.45 1.53
N LEU A 162 -0.40 -17.48 1.03
CA LEU A 162 -1.74 -17.17 1.57
C LEU A 162 -2.69 -18.36 1.42
N ARG A 163 -2.71 -19.04 0.25
CA ARG A 163 -3.51 -20.26 0.02
C ARG A 163 -3.14 -21.38 0.99
N ASP A 164 -1.84 -21.65 1.12
CA ASP A 164 -1.32 -22.71 1.99
C ASP A 164 -1.65 -22.44 3.47
N SER A 165 -1.71 -21.16 3.83
CA SER A 165 -2.07 -20.68 5.18
C SER A 165 -3.58 -20.50 5.37
N LYS A 166 -4.43 -20.81 4.38
CA LYS A 166 -5.90 -20.62 4.40
C LYS A 166 -6.31 -19.16 4.65
N ILE A 167 -5.51 -18.21 4.17
CA ILE A 167 -5.79 -16.78 4.25
C ILE A 167 -6.55 -16.37 3.00
N GLU A 168 -7.73 -15.78 3.18
CA GLU A 168 -8.65 -15.44 2.10
C GLU A 168 -8.44 -14.04 1.56
N TRP A 169 -7.89 -13.13 2.38
CA TRP A 169 -7.84 -11.70 2.06
C TRP A 169 -6.48 -11.09 2.38
N SER A 170 -6.04 -10.22 1.49
CA SER A 170 -4.97 -9.25 1.76
C SER A 170 -5.58 -7.85 1.80
N VAL A 171 -5.34 -7.12 2.88
CA VAL A 171 -5.81 -5.74 3.05
C VAL A 171 -4.61 -4.81 3.08
N SER A 172 -4.70 -3.69 2.39
CA SER A 172 -3.65 -2.67 2.40
C SER A 172 -4.19 -1.25 2.38
N ARG A 173 -3.31 -0.32 2.66
CA ARG A 173 -3.51 1.09 2.37
C ARG A 173 -2.73 1.51 1.13
N ILE A 174 -3.35 2.29 0.27
CA ILE A 174 -2.69 2.88 -0.88
C ILE A 174 -2.87 4.38 -0.81
N SER A 175 -1.77 5.13 -0.98
CA SER A 175 -1.88 6.59 -1.06
C SER A 175 -2.78 6.98 -2.23
N ALA A 176 -3.78 7.83 -1.97
CA ALA A 176 -4.63 8.41 -3.01
C ALA A 176 -3.83 9.21 -4.06
N PHE A 177 -2.60 9.58 -3.70
CA PHE A 177 -1.67 10.33 -4.54
C PHE A 177 -0.71 9.43 -5.35
N ASN A 178 -0.93 8.10 -5.31
CA ASN A 178 -0.17 7.11 -6.07
C ASN A 178 -1.07 6.29 -7.03
N PRO A 179 -1.46 6.86 -8.19
CA PRO A 179 -2.32 6.18 -9.15
C PRO A 179 -1.69 4.89 -9.72
N GLY A 180 -0.36 4.83 -9.79
CA GLY A 180 0.35 3.63 -10.25
C GLY A 180 0.10 2.43 -9.34
N SER A 181 0.21 2.63 -8.02
CA SER A 181 -0.07 1.57 -7.04
C SER A 181 -1.55 1.17 -7.04
N ILE A 182 -2.46 2.16 -7.11
CA ILE A 182 -3.91 1.91 -7.22
C ILE A 182 -4.20 0.99 -8.42
N ASN A 183 -3.66 1.32 -9.60
CA ASN A 183 -3.87 0.54 -10.81
C ASN A 183 -3.26 -0.87 -10.72
N SER A 184 -2.09 -1.02 -10.11
CA SER A 184 -1.44 -2.32 -9.93
C SER A 184 -2.27 -3.25 -9.05
N HIS A 185 -2.76 -2.78 -7.90
CA HIS A 185 -3.61 -3.57 -7.01
C HIS A 185 -4.99 -3.86 -7.64
N SER A 186 -5.58 -2.91 -8.37
CA SER A 186 -6.85 -3.17 -9.09
C SER A 186 -6.72 -4.29 -10.13
N ARG A 187 -5.58 -4.41 -10.81
CA ARG A 187 -5.33 -5.53 -11.74
C ARG A 187 -5.23 -6.89 -11.04
N LEU A 188 -4.88 -6.91 -9.76
CA LEU A 188 -4.89 -8.11 -8.93
C LEU A 188 -6.28 -8.41 -8.33
N GLY A 189 -7.31 -7.64 -8.70
CA GLY A 189 -8.66 -7.81 -8.19
C GLY A 189 -8.96 -7.08 -6.89
N ALA A 190 -8.05 -6.20 -6.44
CA ALA A 190 -8.29 -5.40 -5.24
C ALA A 190 -9.44 -4.41 -5.46
N PHE A 191 -10.27 -4.24 -4.43
CA PHE A 191 -11.38 -3.29 -4.40
C PHE A 191 -11.32 -2.45 -3.12
N PRO A 192 -11.83 -1.20 -3.17
CA PRO A 192 -11.79 -0.31 -2.02
C PRO A 192 -12.84 -0.70 -0.97
N ILE A 193 -12.44 -0.67 0.29
CA ILE A 193 -13.25 -0.93 1.47
C ILE A 193 -13.33 0.26 2.42
N GLY A 194 -12.60 1.33 2.15
CA GLY A 194 -12.62 2.54 2.97
C GLY A 194 -11.61 3.58 2.52
N SER A 195 -11.61 4.71 3.20
CA SER A 195 -10.59 5.74 3.06
C SER A 195 -10.40 6.53 4.34
N ALA A 196 -9.22 7.12 4.50
CA ALA A 196 -8.92 8.04 5.59
C ALA A 196 -8.01 9.17 5.14
N CYS A 197 -8.24 10.35 5.72
CA CYS A 197 -7.36 11.52 5.59
C CYS A 197 -6.69 11.78 6.94
N PHE A 198 -5.40 12.05 6.89
CA PHE A 198 -4.60 12.41 8.05
C PHE A 198 -3.97 13.77 7.81
N LEU A 199 -4.28 14.72 8.68
CA LEU A 199 -3.57 15.99 8.76
C LEU A 199 -2.67 15.96 9.99
N SER A 200 -1.36 15.94 9.77
CA SER A 200 -0.38 15.75 10.83
C SER A 200 0.49 16.98 10.98
N GLY A 201 0.70 17.42 12.21
CA GLY A 201 1.72 18.38 12.62
C GLY A 201 2.77 17.68 13.49
N ARG A 202 3.77 18.45 13.96
CA ARG A 202 4.91 17.91 14.73
C ARG A 202 4.49 17.07 15.94
N ARG A 203 3.41 17.46 16.66
CA ARG A 203 2.96 16.82 17.92
C ARG A 203 1.52 16.35 17.87
N TRP A 204 0.77 16.67 16.84
CA TRP A 204 -0.65 16.38 16.73
C TRP A 204 -1.01 15.75 15.40
N GLN A 205 -2.11 15.04 15.38
CA GLN A 205 -2.69 14.47 14.17
C GLN A 205 -4.20 14.50 14.26
N LEU A 206 -4.85 14.93 13.20
CA LEU A 206 -6.28 14.81 12.98
C LEU A 206 -6.52 13.72 11.94
N LEU A 207 -7.34 12.73 12.31
CA LEU A 207 -7.86 11.69 11.44
C LEU A 207 -9.29 12.04 11.05
N LEU A 208 -9.60 11.92 9.75
CA LEU A 208 -10.95 11.89 9.19
C LEU A 208 -11.09 10.60 8.38
N SER A 209 -12.01 9.71 8.75
CA SER A 209 -12.15 8.38 8.15
C SER A 209 -13.59 8.07 7.79
N GLY A 210 -13.77 7.23 6.74
CA GLY A 210 -15.05 6.61 6.42
C GLY A 210 -15.43 5.47 7.37
N ALA A 211 -14.43 4.89 8.09
CA ALA A 211 -14.63 3.87 9.12
C ALA A 211 -14.56 4.47 10.53
N SER A 212 -14.93 3.69 11.55
CA SER A 212 -14.78 4.12 12.95
C SER A 212 -13.29 4.03 13.39
N PRO A 213 -12.78 5.05 14.13
CA PRO A 213 -13.42 6.32 14.45
C PRO A 213 -13.48 7.26 13.23
N ARG A 214 -14.63 7.91 13.02
CA ARG A 214 -14.80 8.83 11.88
C ARG A 214 -13.96 10.10 12.00
N VAL A 215 -13.79 10.58 13.22
CA VAL A 215 -12.95 11.73 13.57
C VAL A 215 -12.16 11.39 14.81
N HIS A 216 -10.85 11.63 14.79
CA HIS A 216 -10.01 11.42 15.96
C HIS A 216 -8.86 12.43 15.98
N PHE A 217 -8.66 13.09 17.12
CA PHE A 217 -7.53 13.97 17.37
C PHE A 217 -6.55 13.29 18.34
N SER A 218 -5.30 13.26 17.97
CA SER A 218 -4.23 12.62 18.72
C SER A 218 -3.07 13.57 18.91
N SER A 219 -2.61 13.73 20.17
CA SER A 219 -1.45 14.56 20.53
C SER A 219 -0.29 13.75 21.11
N SER A 220 -0.46 12.45 21.30
CA SER A 220 0.56 11.54 21.83
C SER A 220 0.41 10.13 21.24
N GLU A 221 1.45 9.32 21.36
CA GLU A 221 1.42 7.91 20.92
C GLU A 221 0.45 7.06 21.75
N LYS A 222 0.21 7.44 23.01
CA LYS A 222 -0.75 6.76 23.89
C LYS A 222 -2.20 6.89 23.37
N ASN A 223 -2.49 7.94 22.62
CA ASN A 223 -3.80 8.17 22.00
C ASN A 223 -3.74 7.88 20.48
N THR A 224 -3.31 6.67 20.12
CA THR A 224 -3.25 6.19 18.74
C THR A 224 -4.59 5.57 18.36
N PRO A 225 -5.31 6.09 17.34
CA PRO A 225 -6.58 5.51 16.90
C PRO A 225 -6.38 4.12 16.28
N GLU A 226 -7.43 3.29 16.37
CA GLU A 226 -7.49 2.00 15.69
C GLU A 226 -8.61 2.02 14.65
N ILE A 227 -8.29 1.63 13.41
CA ILE A 227 -9.28 1.49 12.33
C ILE A 227 -9.47 0.00 12.04
N PHE A 228 -10.72 -0.46 12.14
CA PHE A 228 -11.11 -1.82 11.82
C PHE A 228 -11.51 -1.90 10.36
N LEU A 229 -10.86 -2.78 9.60
CA LEU A 229 -11.02 -2.91 8.17
C LEU A 229 -11.58 -4.31 7.83
N LYS A 230 -12.87 -4.37 7.51
CA LYS A 230 -13.53 -5.61 7.10
C LYS A 230 -13.20 -5.90 5.64
N ALA A 231 -12.56 -7.03 5.40
CA ALA A 231 -12.11 -7.43 4.07
C ALA A 231 -13.22 -7.91 3.12
N ASP A 232 -14.40 -8.22 3.65
CA ASP A 232 -15.52 -8.79 2.92
C ASP A 232 -16.03 -7.86 1.78
N PRO A 233 -16.39 -8.42 0.59
CA PRO A 233 -17.01 -7.71 -0.53
C PRO A 233 -18.32 -6.98 -0.19
N SER A 234 -19.06 -7.39 0.85
CA SER A 234 -20.27 -6.68 1.31
C SER A 234 -19.98 -5.25 1.77
N ASN A 235 -18.71 -4.95 2.12
CA ASN A 235 -18.23 -3.61 2.43
C ASN A 235 -17.69 -2.85 1.21
N LYS A 236 -17.82 -3.39 0.00
CA LYS A 236 -17.41 -2.71 -1.22
C LYS A 236 -18.14 -1.37 -1.32
N GLN A 237 -17.43 -0.31 -0.98
CA GLN A 237 -17.97 1.04 -1.13
C GLN A 237 -17.99 1.39 -2.62
N ASP A 238 -19.05 2.09 -3.05
CA ASP A 238 -19.13 2.57 -4.44
C ASP A 238 -18.05 3.66 -4.69
N TYR A 239 -16.87 3.20 -4.99
CA TYR A 239 -15.81 4.03 -5.54
C TYR A 239 -15.84 3.90 -7.07
N SER A 240 -16.93 4.31 -7.70
CA SER A 240 -17.02 4.41 -9.17
C SER A 240 -15.84 5.18 -9.79
N ARG A 241 -15.18 6.02 -8.98
CA ARG A 241 -13.93 6.72 -9.30
C ARG A 241 -12.69 5.81 -9.29
N PHE A 242 -12.66 4.75 -8.48
CA PHE A 242 -11.57 3.77 -8.47
C PHE A 242 -11.62 2.91 -9.75
N ALA A 243 -12.80 2.49 -10.16
CA ALA A 243 -13.01 1.67 -11.35
C ALA A 243 -12.80 2.44 -12.67
N ARG A 244 -13.15 3.74 -12.74
CA ARG A 244 -12.99 4.53 -13.98
C ARG A 244 -11.53 4.78 -14.38
N LYS A 245 -10.57 4.64 -13.47
CA LYS A 245 -9.14 4.80 -13.76
C LYS A 245 -8.50 3.55 -14.38
N THR A 246 -9.16 2.39 -14.31
CA THR A 246 -8.64 1.10 -14.80
C THR A 246 -9.13 0.73 -16.20
N ALA A 247 -10.14 1.41 -16.72
CA ALA A 247 -10.72 1.16 -18.05
C ALA A 247 -10.01 1.98 -19.13
N LYS A 248 -8.76 1.64 -19.45
CA LYS A 248 -8.24 1.74 -20.80
C LYS A 248 -8.07 0.29 -21.29
N PRO A 249 -8.80 -0.10 -22.35
CA PRO A 249 -8.50 -1.36 -23.00
C PRO A 249 -7.09 -1.29 -23.60
N VAL A 250 -6.40 -2.43 -23.53
CA VAL A 250 -5.16 -2.72 -24.27
C VAL A 250 -5.45 -2.64 -25.76
#